data_ad6e494aac9c9f962493370a0124fef4
#
_entry.id   ad6e494aac9c9f962493370a0124fef4
#
_cell.length_a   1.000
_cell.length_b   1.000
_cell.length_c   1.000
_cell.angle_alpha   90.00
_cell.angle_beta   90.00
_cell.angle_gamma   90.00
#
_symmetry.space_group_name_H-M   'P 1'
#
loop_
_entity.id
_entity.type
_entity.pdbx_description
1 polymer ?
#
loop_
_entity_poly.entity_id
_entity_poly.type
_entity_poly.pdbx_seq_one_letter_code
_entity_poly.pdbx_strand_id
1 'polypeptide(L)'
;CFSPSLVFMIQELDLASGERARFISDIHFGHAKALTREPEELGFLLEGCSHLVVCGDLSETRESPCREEGLEKRARFLRMCRDAGVQPVLLAGNHDPDEKAGLLKLQGGRICALHGHALFREVAPWGWEYLKNKQISRELIAAFPEAEADLLRRLELARAMSVLVPPVYTRSGTHQNKLVRFLAHSAWPPERPVRILLAWLTMMWRMGKFADRFFPEAEVVIFGHLHRRAVSGKKGRRLYVN
;
A
#
# COMPACT_ATOMS: atom_id res chain seq x y z
N CYS A 1 6.67 -24.84 6.52
CA CYS A 1 7.97 -24.18 6.47
C CYS A 1 7.82 -22.98 5.54
N PHE A 2 7.88 -21.77 6.08
CA PHE A 2 7.91 -20.54 5.27
C PHE A 2 9.27 -20.48 4.56
N SER A 3 9.25 -20.23 3.24
CA SER A 3 10.46 -20.12 2.44
C SER A 3 11.28 -18.90 2.88
N PRO A 4 12.63 -19.00 3.02
CA PRO A 4 13.48 -17.90 3.51
C PRO A 4 13.62 -16.69 2.57
N SER A 5 12.87 -16.65 1.46
CA SER A 5 12.99 -15.61 0.42
C SER A 5 12.06 -14.38 0.61
N LEU A 6 11.41 -14.23 1.76
CA LEU A 6 10.43 -13.15 2.02
C LEU A 6 10.98 -11.97 2.82
N VAL A 7 12.30 -11.75 2.83
CA VAL A 7 12.91 -10.63 3.55
C VAL A 7 12.70 -9.34 2.75
N PHE A 8 12.04 -8.36 3.35
CA PHE A 8 11.96 -7.01 2.79
C PHE A 8 13.30 -6.29 2.88
N MET A 9 13.60 -5.55 1.82
CA MET A 9 14.71 -4.60 1.85
C MET A 9 14.21 -3.22 2.28
N ILE A 10 15.01 -2.55 3.08
CA ILE A 10 14.91 -1.10 3.27
C ILE A 10 15.72 -0.49 2.12
N GLN A 11 15.07 0.32 1.30
CA GLN A 11 15.75 1.08 0.27
C GLN A 11 16.18 2.42 0.83
N GLU A 12 17.41 2.80 0.59
CA GLU A 12 17.94 4.13 0.95
C GLU A 12 18.17 4.93 -0.33
N LEU A 13 17.84 6.21 -0.28
CA LEU A 13 17.99 7.15 -1.40
C LEU A 13 18.32 8.52 -0.85
N ASP A 14 19.43 9.08 -1.32
CA ASP A 14 19.76 10.48 -1.09
C ASP A 14 19.64 11.24 -2.41
N LEU A 15 18.87 12.32 -2.40
CA LEU A 15 18.68 13.18 -3.54
C LEU A 15 19.83 14.18 -3.62
N ALA A 16 20.44 14.31 -4.78
CA ALA A 16 21.42 15.35 -5.05
C ALA A 16 20.76 16.74 -5.08
N SER A 17 21.60 17.78 -5.01
CA SER A 17 21.11 19.17 -5.10
C SER A 17 20.38 19.40 -6.43
N GLY A 18 19.16 19.89 -6.36
CA GLY A 18 18.28 20.11 -7.52
C GLY A 18 17.41 18.92 -7.92
N GLU A 19 17.69 17.73 -7.42
CA GLU A 19 16.80 16.57 -7.63
C GLU A 19 15.50 16.68 -6.83
N ARG A 20 14.44 16.12 -7.39
CA ARG A 20 13.09 16.12 -6.79
C ARG A 20 12.50 14.73 -6.84
N ALA A 21 11.98 14.26 -5.72
CA ALA A 21 11.17 13.04 -5.64
C ALA A 21 9.69 13.41 -5.55
N ARG A 22 8.88 12.72 -6.35
CA ARG A 22 7.42 12.79 -6.28
C ARG A 22 6.88 11.48 -5.75
N PHE A 23 5.84 11.53 -4.90
CA PHE A 23 5.25 10.36 -4.26
C PHE A 23 3.83 10.15 -4.76
N ILE A 24 3.52 8.90 -5.10
CA ILE A 24 2.18 8.43 -5.46
C ILE A 24 1.91 7.09 -4.78
N SER A 25 0.66 6.66 -4.68
CA SER A 25 0.29 5.31 -4.24
C SER A 25 -1.09 4.91 -4.75
N ASP A 26 -1.42 3.62 -4.60
CA ASP A 26 -2.79 3.09 -4.78
C ASP A 26 -3.37 3.35 -6.18
N ILE A 27 -2.56 3.19 -7.22
CA ILE A 27 -2.98 3.38 -8.61
C ILE A 27 -3.86 2.21 -9.08
N HIS A 28 -3.50 0.97 -8.69
CA HIS A 28 -4.24 -0.25 -9.00
C HIS A 28 -4.49 -0.49 -10.50
N PHE A 29 -3.47 -0.34 -11.35
CA PHE A 29 -3.60 -0.62 -12.78
C PHE A 29 -4.26 -2.00 -13.04
N GLY A 30 -5.20 -2.03 -13.99
CA GLY A 30 -5.98 -3.20 -14.35
C GLY A 30 -7.24 -3.39 -13.48
N HIS A 31 -7.33 -2.80 -12.29
CA HIS A 31 -8.49 -2.97 -11.44
C HIS A 31 -9.68 -2.16 -11.95
N ALA A 32 -10.87 -2.80 -12.04
CA ALA A 32 -12.09 -2.17 -12.61
C ALA A 32 -12.57 -0.90 -11.89
N LYS A 33 -12.13 -0.69 -10.63
CA LYS A 33 -12.45 0.50 -9.82
C LYS A 33 -11.30 1.50 -9.74
N ALA A 34 -10.18 1.26 -10.44
CA ALA A 34 -9.08 2.22 -10.50
C ALA A 34 -9.58 3.55 -11.09
N LEU A 35 -9.13 4.65 -10.52
CA LEU A 35 -9.43 6.00 -11.03
C LEU A 35 -8.66 6.26 -12.31
N THR A 36 -7.38 5.86 -12.36
CA THR A 36 -6.52 5.94 -13.53
C THR A 36 -6.72 4.72 -14.39
N ARG A 37 -7.13 4.92 -15.64
CA ARG A 37 -7.39 3.84 -16.59
C ARG A 37 -6.13 3.50 -17.38
N GLU A 38 -5.45 4.51 -17.89
CA GLU A 38 -4.28 4.34 -18.74
C GLU A 38 -3.06 5.03 -18.14
N PRO A 39 -1.86 4.42 -18.27
CA PRO A 39 -0.62 4.99 -17.74
C PRO A 39 -0.34 6.42 -18.23
N GLU A 40 -0.72 6.74 -19.46
CA GLU A 40 -0.52 8.04 -20.08
C GLU A 40 -1.21 9.18 -19.34
N GLU A 41 -2.30 8.90 -18.64
CA GLU A 41 -3.00 9.86 -17.78
C GLU A 41 -2.12 10.40 -16.65
N LEU A 42 -1.05 9.67 -16.30
CA LEU A 42 -0.08 10.05 -15.27
C LEU A 42 1.17 10.73 -15.81
N GLY A 43 1.25 11.00 -17.11
CA GLY A 43 2.43 11.61 -17.74
C GLY A 43 2.85 12.93 -17.10
N PHE A 44 1.89 13.76 -16.68
CA PHE A 44 2.15 15.04 -15.99
C PHE A 44 2.92 14.86 -14.65
N LEU A 45 2.87 13.69 -14.05
CA LEU A 45 3.61 13.40 -12.82
C LEU A 45 5.11 13.25 -13.06
N LEU A 46 5.53 13.02 -14.29
CA LEU A 46 6.94 12.85 -14.65
C LEU A 46 7.64 14.18 -14.87
N GLU A 47 6.89 15.28 -15.04
CA GLU A 47 7.46 16.59 -15.32
C GLU A 47 8.16 17.18 -14.10
N GLY A 48 9.43 17.59 -14.27
CA GLY A 48 10.20 18.31 -13.25
C GLY A 48 10.53 17.48 -11.99
N CYS A 49 10.51 16.15 -12.07
CA CYS A 49 11.04 15.28 -11.04
C CYS A 49 12.12 14.34 -11.61
N SER A 50 13.08 13.96 -10.78
CA SER A 50 14.12 12.99 -11.09
C SER A 50 13.75 11.58 -10.59
N HIS A 51 12.93 11.49 -9.56
CA HIS A 51 12.50 10.24 -8.96
C HIS A 51 10.98 10.22 -8.77
N LEU A 52 10.36 9.12 -9.16
CA LEU A 52 8.95 8.84 -8.87
C LEU A 52 8.84 7.67 -7.89
N VAL A 53 8.45 7.96 -6.66
CA VAL A 53 8.27 6.95 -5.61
C VAL A 53 6.81 6.48 -5.62
N VAL A 54 6.62 5.21 -5.91
CA VAL A 54 5.32 4.54 -5.81
C VAL A 54 5.25 3.82 -4.47
N CYS A 55 4.46 4.36 -3.55
CA CYS A 55 4.28 3.80 -2.21
C CYS A 55 3.29 2.62 -2.21
N GLY A 56 3.55 1.61 -3.05
CA GLY A 56 2.77 0.37 -3.17
C GLY A 56 1.48 0.49 -3.97
N ASP A 57 0.93 -0.67 -4.29
CA ASP A 57 -0.34 -0.86 -5.00
C ASP A 57 -0.38 -0.14 -6.37
N LEU A 58 0.74 -0.23 -7.13
CA LEU A 58 0.78 0.24 -8.51
C LEU A 58 -0.12 -0.62 -9.41
N SER A 59 -0.10 -1.94 -9.20
CA SER A 59 -0.92 -2.89 -9.95
C SER A 59 -1.22 -4.15 -9.12
N GLU A 60 -2.17 -4.97 -9.56
CA GLU A 60 -2.40 -6.30 -8.97
C GLU A 60 -1.39 -7.30 -9.54
N THR A 61 -0.49 -7.80 -8.70
CA THR A 61 0.49 -8.85 -9.10
C THR A 61 0.10 -10.24 -8.60
N ARG A 62 -0.83 -10.33 -7.64
CA ARG A 62 -1.38 -11.58 -7.14
C ARG A 62 -2.30 -12.23 -8.18
N GLU A 63 -2.56 -13.54 -8.03
CA GLU A 63 -3.49 -14.25 -8.89
C GLU A 63 -4.88 -13.58 -8.90
N SER A 64 -5.27 -13.02 -10.05
CA SER A 64 -6.51 -12.27 -10.20
C SER A 64 -6.95 -12.16 -11.66
N PRO A 65 -8.25 -11.91 -11.92
CA PRO A 65 -8.73 -11.67 -13.28
C PRO A 65 -8.14 -10.42 -13.96
N CYS A 66 -7.59 -9.49 -13.18
CA CYS A 66 -7.03 -8.24 -13.70
C CYS A 66 -5.48 -8.21 -13.68
N ARG A 67 -4.83 -9.32 -13.31
CA ARG A 67 -3.38 -9.39 -13.15
C ARG A 67 -2.64 -9.09 -14.46
N GLU A 68 -3.01 -9.74 -15.55
CA GLU A 68 -2.32 -9.57 -16.84
C GLU A 68 -2.39 -8.13 -17.34
N GLU A 69 -3.60 -7.54 -17.35
CA GLU A 69 -3.82 -6.14 -17.72
C GLU A 69 -3.03 -5.19 -16.80
N GLY A 70 -3.04 -5.47 -15.49
CA GLY A 70 -2.31 -4.69 -14.50
C GLY A 70 -0.80 -4.71 -14.72
N LEU A 71 -0.24 -5.88 -15.00
CA LEU A 71 1.19 -6.05 -15.29
C LEU A 71 1.60 -5.37 -16.60
N GLU A 72 0.78 -5.46 -17.64
CA GLU A 72 1.02 -4.78 -18.91
C GLU A 72 1.06 -3.26 -18.74
N LYS A 73 0.05 -2.69 -18.09
CA LYS A 73 -0.02 -1.24 -17.81
C LYS A 73 1.11 -0.77 -16.92
N ARG A 74 1.48 -1.56 -15.88
CA ARG A 74 2.63 -1.29 -15.05
C ARG A 74 3.92 -1.24 -15.88
N ALA A 75 4.15 -2.22 -16.74
CA ALA A 75 5.35 -2.27 -17.59
C ALA A 75 5.39 -1.06 -18.53
N ARG A 76 4.26 -0.64 -19.08
CA ARG A 76 4.13 0.55 -19.94
C ARG A 76 4.44 1.83 -19.15
N PHE A 77 3.89 1.98 -17.96
CA PHE A 77 4.17 3.12 -17.07
C PHE A 77 5.66 3.23 -16.70
N LEU A 78 6.30 2.10 -16.37
CA LEU A 78 7.72 2.08 -16.05
C LEU A 78 8.61 2.41 -17.26
N ARG A 79 8.16 2.10 -18.49
CA ARG A 79 8.83 2.59 -19.70
C ARG A 79 8.70 4.08 -19.84
N MET A 80 7.50 4.65 -19.67
CA MET A 80 7.28 6.09 -19.69
C MET A 80 8.17 6.84 -18.70
N CYS A 81 8.34 6.32 -17.48
CA CYS A 81 9.28 6.91 -16.52
C CYS A 81 10.70 6.96 -17.06
N ARG A 82 11.20 5.84 -17.62
CA ARG A 82 12.56 5.78 -18.18
C ARG A 82 12.75 6.71 -19.38
N ASP A 83 11.77 6.77 -20.27
CA ASP A 83 11.79 7.60 -21.46
C ASP A 83 11.79 9.10 -21.10
N ALA A 84 11.15 9.45 -19.98
CA ALA A 84 11.18 10.80 -19.39
C ALA A 84 12.44 11.11 -18.55
N GLY A 85 13.38 10.17 -18.41
CA GLY A 85 14.56 10.32 -17.55
C GLY A 85 14.24 10.29 -16.05
N VAL A 86 13.08 9.79 -15.66
CA VAL A 86 12.62 9.69 -14.26
C VAL A 86 12.91 8.30 -13.73
N GLN A 87 13.58 8.20 -12.59
CA GLN A 87 13.86 6.93 -11.92
C GLN A 87 12.66 6.49 -11.07
N PRO A 88 11.99 5.37 -11.40
CA PRO A 88 10.94 4.84 -10.56
C PRO A 88 11.51 4.08 -9.35
N VAL A 89 10.95 4.33 -8.17
CA VAL A 89 11.22 3.62 -6.93
C VAL A 89 9.91 2.94 -6.50
N LEU A 90 9.90 1.61 -6.47
CA LEU A 90 8.68 0.84 -6.18
C LEU A 90 8.76 0.23 -4.79
N LEU A 91 7.74 0.50 -3.98
CA LEU A 91 7.55 -0.12 -2.67
C LEU A 91 6.44 -1.15 -2.73
N ALA A 92 6.56 -2.20 -1.94
CA ALA A 92 5.55 -3.22 -1.84
C ALA A 92 4.28 -2.71 -1.17
N GLY A 93 3.15 -2.98 -1.79
CA GLY A 93 1.82 -2.86 -1.21
C GLY A 93 1.20 -4.23 -0.92
N ASN A 94 -0.10 -4.24 -0.63
CA ASN A 94 -0.81 -5.50 -0.42
C ASN A 94 -1.33 -6.12 -1.72
N HIS A 95 -1.37 -5.37 -2.82
CA HIS A 95 -1.72 -5.85 -4.15
C HIS A 95 -0.49 -6.20 -5.01
N ASP A 96 0.67 -5.65 -4.68
CA ASP A 96 1.97 -5.94 -5.32
C ASP A 96 3.05 -6.34 -4.29
N PRO A 97 2.82 -7.42 -3.50
CA PRO A 97 3.70 -7.83 -2.39
C PRO A 97 5.05 -8.40 -2.85
N ASP A 98 5.25 -8.64 -4.13
CA ASP A 98 6.47 -9.15 -4.75
C ASP A 98 7.53 -8.05 -4.97
N GLU A 99 7.20 -6.78 -4.76
CA GLU A 99 8.22 -5.72 -4.73
C GLU A 99 9.23 -5.95 -3.61
N LYS A 100 10.52 -5.64 -3.90
CA LYS A 100 11.62 -5.97 -2.98
C LYS A 100 11.67 -5.07 -1.75
N ALA A 101 11.34 -3.79 -1.92
CA ALA A 101 11.42 -2.80 -0.85
C ALA A 101 10.06 -2.63 -0.17
N GLY A 102 10.01 -2.76 1.16
CA GLY A 102 8.83 -2.45 1.97
C GLY A 102 8.86 -1.05 2.59
N LEU A 103 10.04 -0.43 2.58
CA LEU A 103 10.29 0.88 3.15
C LEU A 103 11.35 1.62 2.32
N LEU A 104 11.12 2.90 2.09
CA LEU A 104 12.11 3.84 1.58
C LEU A 104 12.51 4.82 2.68
N LYS A 105 13.82 5.01 2.86
CA LYS A 105 14.41 6.07 3.66
C LYS A 105 15.12 7.06 2.73
N LEU A 106 14.77 8.34 2.83
CA LEU A 106 15.43 9.41 2.10
C LEU A 106 16.18 10.33 3.07
N GLN A 107 17.29 10.91 2.58
CA GLN A 107 18.08 11.88 3.31
C GLN A 107 18.47 11.38 4.70
N GLY A 108 19.10 10.21 4.76
CA GLY A 108 19.50 9.59 6.01
C GLY A 108 18.33 9.19 6.93
N GLY A 109 17.12 8.99 6.37
CA GLY A 109 15.92 8.60 7.13
C GLY A 109 15.10 9.77 7.69
N ARG A 110 15.43 11.01 7.34
CA ARG A 110 14.59 12.18 7.68
C ARG A 110 13.20 12.09 7.03
N ILE A 111 13.11 11.45 5.86
CA ILE A 111 11.86 11.15 5.19
C ILE A 111 11.74 9.64 5.04
N CYS A 112 10.65 9.07 5.54
CA CYS A 112 10.33 7.65 5.40
C CYS A 112 9.05 7.48 4.61
N ALA A 113 9.02 6.52 3.68
CA ALA A 113 7.83 6.22 2.89
C ALA A 113 7.57 4.72 2.84
N LEU A 114 6.31 4.32 3.01
CA LEU A 114 5.85 2.93 2.93
C LEU A 114 4.40 2.90 2.48
N HIS A 115 3.91 1.73 2.02
CA HIS A 115 2.52 1.63 1.58
C HIS A 115 1.51 1.86 2.72
N GLY A 116 1.80 1.41 3.94
CA GLY A 116 0.91 1.65 5.08
C GLY A 116 0.02 0.45 5.45
N HIS A 117 -0.04 -0.61 4.66
CA HIS A 117 -0.76 -1.84 5.01
C HIS A 117 -0.22 -2.50 6.30
N ALA A 118 1.04 -2.26 6.65
CA ALA A 118 1.64 -2.68 7.91
C ALA A 118 1.12 -1.93 9.16
N LEU A 119 0.34 -0.86 9.01
CA LEU A 119 -0.34 -0.18 10.14
C LEU A 119 -1.31 -1.10 10.88
N PHE A 120 -1.90 -2.04 10.17
CA PHE A 120 -2.82 -3.04 10.71
C PHE A 120 -2.16 -4.42 10.64
N ARG A 121 -2.32 -5.22 11.71
CA ARG A 121 -1.82 -6.61 11.69
C ARG A 121 -2.52 -7.45 10.62
N GLU A 122 -3.79 -7.16 10.42
CA GLU A 122 -4.66 -7.83 9.46
C GLU A 122 -4.53 -7.26 8.05
N VAL A 123 -3.59 -6.33 7.81
CA VAL A 123 -3.39 -5.58 6.56
C VAL A 123 -4.59 -4.69 6.24
N ALA A 124 -5.75 -5.27 5.95
CA ALA A 124 -7.01 -4.56 5.70
C ALA A 124 -8.13 -5.20 6.52
N PRO A 125 -8.30 -4.86 7.82
CA PRO A 125 -9.28 -5.51 8.71
C PRO A 125 -10.74 -5.34 8.27
N TRP A 126 -11.01 -4.48 7.31
CA TRP A 126 -12.31 -4.28 6.63
C TRP A 126 -12.39 -5.00 5.28
N GLY A 127 -11.29 -5.55 4.77
CA GLY A 127 -11.20 -6.25 3.48
C GLY A 127 -11.91 -7.60 3.51
N TRP A 128 -12.44 -7.99 2.35
CA TRP A 128 -13.08 -9.30 2.21
C TRP A 128 -12.09 -10.45 2.42
N GLU A 129 -10.83 -10.24 2.06
CA GLU A 129 -9.75 -11.18 2.27
C GLU A 129 -9.65 -11.56 3.75
N TYR A 130 -9.51 -10.57 4.62
CA TYR A 130 -9.46 -10.80 6.06
C TYR A 130 -10.78 -11.37 6.60
N LEU A 131 -11.93 -10.80 6.22
CA LEU A 131 -13.22 -11.20 6.78
C LEU A 131 -13.58 -12.66 6.47
N LYS A 132 -13.16 -13.17 5.30
CA LYS A 132 -13.38 -14.56 4.90
C LYS A 132 -12.31 -15.54 5.40
N ASN A 133 -11.11 -15.05 5.70
CA ASN A 133 -9.95 -15.87 6.07
C ASN A 133 -9.42 -15.55 7.47
N LYS A 134 -10.31 -15.24 8.42
CA LYS A 134 -9.93 -14.81 9.78
C LYS A 134 -9.03 -15.81 10.51
N GLN A 135 -9.21 -17.10 10.28
CA GLN A 135 -8.41 -18.13 10.92
C GLN A 135 -6.97 -18.09 10.41
N ILE A 136 -6.77 -18.11 9.08
CA ILE A 136 -5.44 -18.01 8.46
C ILE A 136 -4.74 -16.73 8.94
N SER A 137 -5.47 -15.61 8.97
CA SER A 137 -4.93 -14.34 9.43
C SER A 137 -4.48 -14.38 10.89
N ARG A 138 -5.24 -15.05 11.79
CA ARG A 138 -4.86 -15.21 13.20
C ARG A 138 -3.63 -16.09 13.37
N GLU A 139 -3.53 -17.18 12.61
CA GLU A 139 -2.38 -18.08 12.62
C GLU A 139 -1.12 -17.36 12.15
N LEU A 140 -1.21 -16.56 11.07
CA LEU A 140 -0.11 -15.72 10.60
C LEU A 140 0.31 -14.67 11.64
N ILE A 141 -0.64 -13.96 12.25
CA ILE A 141 -0.34 -12.98 13.31
C ILE A 141 0.37 -13.65 14.51
N ALA A 142 -0.07 -14.86 14.89
CA ALA A 142 0.56 -15.62 15.98
C ALA A 142 1.97 -16.13 15.64
N ALA A 143 2.27 -16.33 14.35
CA ALA A 143 3.58 -16.74 13.87
C ALA A 143 4.63 -15.60 13.86
N PHE A 144 4.19 -14.33 14.03
CA PHE A 144 5.06 -13.15 14.06
C PHE A 144 4.90 -12.35 15.36
N PRO A 145 5.18 -12.92 16.54
CA PRO A 145 5.00 -12.21 17.82
C PRO A 145 5.87 -10.96 17.92
N GLU A 146 7.05 -10.94 17.30
CA GLU A 146 7.98 -9.81 17.31
C GLU A 146 7.50 -8.62 16.46
N ALA A 147 6.51 -8.80 15.59
CA ALA A 147 5.97 -7.76 14.71
C ALA A 147 5.41 -6.52 15.44
N GLU A 148 5.20 -6.62 16.75
CA GLU A 148 4.84 -5.46 17.58
C GLU A 148 6.02 -4.55 17.87
N ALA A 149 7.22 -5.10 18.02
CA ALA A 149 8.41 -4.40 18.47
C ALA A 149 9.42 -4.13 17.35
N ASP A 150 9.44 -4.98 16.34
CA ASP A 150 10.40 -4.97 15.24
C ASP A 150 9.71 -4.57 13.91
N LEU A 151 10.23 -3.52 13.27
CA LEU A 151 9.69 -3.01 12.00
C LEU A 151 9.83 -4.01 10.86
N LEU A 152 10.96 -4.70 10.75
CA LEU A 152 11.17 -5.67 9.68
C LEU A 152 10.21 -6.84 9.83
N ARG A 153 10.04 -7.36 11.05
CA ARG A 153 9.04 -8.40 11.34
C ARG A 153 7.63 -7.92 11.08
N ARG A 154 7.34 -6.65 11.32
CA ARG A 154 6.04 -6.05 11.00
C ARG A 154 5.78 -5.99 9.50
N LEU A 155 6.77 -5.61 8.71
CA LEU A 155 6.69 -5.60 7.24
C LEU A 155 6.61 -7.03 6.68
N GLU A 156 7.37 -7.98 7.24
CA GLU A 156 7.29 -9.40 6.88
C GLU A 156 5.90 -10.01 7.15
N LEU A 157 5.30 -9.71 8.31
CA LEU A 157 3.91 -10.11 8.59
C LEU A 157 2.96 -9.53 7.56
N ALA A 158 3.07 -8.24 7.26
CA ALA A 158 2.20 -7.59 6.28
C ALA A 158 2.34 -8.22 4.88
N ARG A 159 3.56 -8.57 4.47
CA ARG A 159 3.81 -9.29 3.22
C ARG A 159 3.25 -10.71 3.26
N ALA A 160 3.49 -11.46 4.33
CA ALA A 160 2.96 -12.80 4.50
C ALA A 160 1.43 -12.82 4.42
N MET A 161 0.77 -11.85 5.06
CA MET A 161 -0.67 -11.64 4.97
C MET A 161 -1.12 -11.38 3.52
N SER A 162 -0.41 -10.53 2.79
CA SER A 162 -0.74 -10.17 1.41
C SER A 162 -0.57 -11.33 0.42
N VAL A 163 0.41 -12.22 0.67
CA VAL A 163 0.71 -13.37 -0.18
C VAL A 163 -0.13 -14.60 0.16
N LEU A 164 -0.29 -14.90 1.46
CA LEU A 164 -0.84 -16.18 1.92
C LEU A 164 -2.33 -16.14 2.22
N VAL A 165 -2.90 -14.95 2.49
CA VAL A 165 -4.35 -14.81 2.62
C VAL A 165 -4.96 -14.77 1.22
N PRO A 166 -5.83 -15.75 0.87
CA PRO A 166 -6.39 -15.81 -0.48
C PRO A 166 -7.13 -14.54 -0.87
N PRO A 167 -6.86 -13.97 -2.05
CA PRO A 167 -7.59 -12.82 -2.55
C PRO A 167 -9.05 -13.17 -2.83
N VAL A 168 -9.95 -12.22 -2.62
CA VAL A 168 -11.38 -12.40 -2.81
C VAL A 168 -11.88 -11.52 -3.93
N TYR A 169 -12.07 -12.10 -5.10
CA TYR A 169 -12.68 -11.41 -6.24
C TYR A 169 -14.19 -11.69 -6.29
N THR A 170 -15.00 -10.65 -6.16
CA THR A 170 -16.43 -10.77 -6.36
C THR A 170 -16.74 -10.63 -7.84
N ARG A 171 -17.21 -11.72 -8.49
CA ARG A 171 -17.71 -11.64 -9.86
C ARG A 171 -18.81 -10.57 -9.95
N SER A 172 -18.72 -9.65 -10.89
CA SER A 172 -19.80 -8.74 -11.24
C SER A 172 -20.99 -9.53 -11.76
N GLY A 173 -21.97 -9.81 -10.91
CA GLY A 173 -23.24 -10.38 -11.37
C GLY A 173 -23.96 -9.40 -12.28
N THR A 174 -24.44 -9.88 -13.43
CA THR A 174 -24.96 -9.08 -14.55
C THR A 174 -26.35 -8.49 -14.36
N HIS A 175 -27.08 -8.80 -13.29
CA HIS A 175 -28.52 -8.48 -13.19
C HIS A 175 -29.05 -8.01 -11.84
N GLN A 176 -28.27 -7.24 -11.06
CA GLN A 176 -28.82 -6.62 -9.85
C GLN A 176 -28.74 -5.10 -9.94
N ASN A 177 -29.78 -4.42 -9.43
CA ASN A 177 -29.80 -2.98 -9.27
C ASN A 177 -28.50 -2.51 -8.59
N LYS A 178 -27.73 -1.64 -9.26
CA LYS A 178 -26.40 -1.20 -8.82
C LYS A 178 -26.42 -0.67 -7.39
N LEU A 179 -27.47 0.01 -6.98
CA LEU A 179 -27.66 0.56 -5.64
C LEU A 179 -27.82 -0.53 -4.58
N VAL A 180 -28.67 -1.53 -4.83
CA VAL A 180 -28.90 -2.66 -3.92
C VAL A 180 -27.62 -3.46 -3.75
N ARG A 181 -26.89 -3.70 -4.84
CA ARG A 181 -25.60 -4.39 -4.80
C ARG A 181 -24.55 -3.59 -4.04
N PHE A 182 -24.49 -2.29 -4.24
CA PHE A 182 -23.58 -1.40 -3.49
C PHE A 182 -23.90 -1.44 -1.99
N LEU A 183 -25.16 -1.29 -1.61
CA LEU A 183 -25.60 -1.32 -0.21
C LEU A 183 -25.34 -2.69 0.42
N ALA A 184 -25.73 -3.77 -0.24
CA ALA A 184 -25.48 -5.13 0.25
C ALA A 184 -23.98 -5.43 0.39
N HIS A 185 -23.17 -5.05 -0.59
CA HIS A 185 -21.73 -5.26 -0.57
C HIS A 185 -21.00 -4.40 0.46
N SER A 186 -21.51 -3.20 0.75
CA SER A 186 -20.91 -2.27 1.71
C SER A 186 -21.38 -2.52 3.15
N ALA A 187 -22.65 -2.96 3.34
CA ALA A 187 -23.25 -3.15 4.65
C ALA A 187 -23.12 -4.57 5.20
N TRP A 188 -22.86 -5.56 4.36
CA TRP A 188 -22.71 -6.96 4.80
C TRP A 188 -21.26 -7.45 4.66
N PRO A 189 -20.69 -8.17 5.63
CA PRO A 189 -21.24 -8.41 6.97
C PRO A 189 -21.31 -7.11 7.79
N PRO A 190 -22.19 -6.97 8.79
CA PRO A 190 -22.44 -5.71 9.49
C PRO A 190 -21.21 -5.17 10.24
N GLU A 191 -20.23 -6.00 10.55
CA GLU A 191 -18.94 -5.58 11.12
C GLU A 191 -18.09 -4.78 10.14
N ARG A 192 -18.28 -4.94 8.83
CA ARG A 192 -17.44 -4.32 7.79
C ARG A 192 -17.55 -2.78 7.77
N PRO A 193 -18.72 -2.16 7.69
CA PRO A 193 -18.86 -0.70 7.72
C PRO A 193 -18.33 -0.10 9.03
N VAL A 194 -18.52 -0.79 10.15
CA VAL A 194 -17.98 -0.37 11.46
C VAL A 194 -16.44 -0.37 11.42
N ARG A 195 -15.83 -1.41 10.87
CA ARG A 195 -14.36 -1.50 10.73
C ARG A 195 -13.80 -0.43 9.80
N ILE A 196 -14.48 -0.14 8.68
CA ILE A 196 -14.10 0.97 7.78
C ILE A 196 -14.13 2.30 8.52
N LEU A 197 -15.24 2.59 9.21
CA LEU A 197 -15.41 3.82 9.97
C LEU A 197 -14.34 3.97 11.05
N LEU A 198 -14.10 2.93 11.85
CA LEU A 198 -13.07 2.92 12.88
C LEU A 198 -11.66 3.10 12.30
N ALA A 199 -11.36 2.45 11.16
CA ALA A 199 -10.08 2.63 10.50
C ALA A 199 -9.89 4.10 10.07
N TRP A 200 -10.89 4.72 9.46
CA TRP A 200 -10.84 6.11 9.01
C TRP A 200 -10.74 7.12 10.16
N LEU A 201 -11.49 6.92 11.23
CA LEU A 201 -11.47 7.80 12.41
C LEU A 201 -10.14 7.69 13.18
N THR A 202 -9.54 6.50 13.21
CA THR A 202 -8.32 6.26 14.00
C THR A 202 -7.04 6.31 13.18
N MET A 203 -7.10 6.47 11.85
CA MET A 203 -5.94 6.33 10.97
C MET A 203 -4.80 7.29 11.35
N MET A 204 -5.06 8.58 11.50
CA MET A 204 -4.02 9.57 11.80
C MET A 204 -3.36 9.33 13.17
N TRP A 205 -4.15 8.89 14.15
CA TRP A 205 -3.64 8.49 15.46
C TRP A 205 -2.76 7.21 15.36
N ARG A 206 -3.21 6.20 14.58
CA ARG A 206 -2.42 4.97 14.35
C ARG A 206 -1.12 5.26 13.62
N MET A 207 -1.17 6.08 12.58
CA MET A 207 0.02 6.54 11.85
C MET A 207 0.99 7.27 12.75
N GLY A 208 0.49 8.18 13.61
CA GLY A 208 1.31 8.87 14.60
C GLY A 208 2.02 7.90 15.52
N LYS A 209 1.29 6.93 16.11
CA LYS A 209 1.88 5.91 16.98
C LYS A 209 2.89 5.01 16.26
N PHE A 210 2.58 4.63 15.03
CA PHE A 210 3.48 3.82 14.22
C PHE A 210 4.78 4.58 13.90
N ALA A 211 4.64 5.85 13.51
CA ALA A 211 5.79 6.71 13.24
C ALA A 211 6.62 7.00 14.50
N ASP A 212 5.97 7.25 15.65
CA ASP A 212 6.67 7.46 16.93
C ASP A 212 7.46 6.22 17.36
N ARG A 213 6.94 5.03 17.04
CA ARG A 213 7.60 3.77 17.41
C ARG A 213 8.75 3.39 16.49
N PHE A 214 8.53 3.48 15.18
CA PHE A 214 9.45 2.89 14.19
C PHE A 214 10.30 3.92 13.44
N PHE A 215 9.91 5.19 13.50
CA PHE A 215 10.60 6.29 12.82
C PHE A 215 10.75 7.51 13.75
N PRO A 216 11.35 7.35 14.94
CA PRO A 216 11.43 8.43 15.93
C PRO A 216 12.14 9.67 15.40
N GLU A 217 13.15 9.48 14.53
CA GLU A 217 13.98 10.57 13.97
C GLU A 217 13.42 11.15 12.65
N ALA A 218 12.36 10.54 12.08
CA ALA A 218 11.84 11.03 10.81
C ALA A 218 11.04 12.34 10.98
N GLU A 219 11.35 13.32 10.15
CA GLU A 219 10.62 14.58 10.05
C GLU A 219 9.35 14.44 9.22
N VAL A 220 9.39 13.54 8.22
CA VAL A 220 8.28 13.27 7.32
C VAL A 220 8.06 11.77 7.21
N VAL A 221 6.81 11.32 7.35
CA VAL A 221 6.43 9.93 7.05
C VAL A 221 5.26 9.93 6.07
N ILE A 222 5.40 9.16 5.00
CA ILE A 222 4.45 9.09 3.88
C ILE A 222 3.84 7.69 3.85
N PHE A 223 2.51 7.63 3.79
CA PHE A 223 1.73 6.39 3.74
C PHE A 223 0.77 6.40 2.54
N GLY A 224 0.49 5.23 1.99
CA GLY A 224 -0.64 4.93 1.09
C GLY A 224 -1.73 4.12 1.79
N HIS A 225 -2.39 3.22 1.05
CA HIS A 225 -3.29 2.15 1.50
C HIS A 225 -4.73 2.56 1.89
N LEU A 226 -4.93 3.73 2.44
CA LEU A 226 -6.25 4.10 3.00
C LEU A 226 -7.15 4.85 2.01
N HIS A 227 -6.66 5.12 0.80
CA HIS A 227 -7.38 5.83 -0.26
C HIS A 227 -8.05 7.12 0.24
N ARG A 228 -7.40 7.80 1.18
CA ARG A 228 -7.91 9.03 1.78
C ARG A 228 -6.76 10.02 1.98
N ARG A 229 -6.81 11.09 1.22
CA ARG A 229 -5.83 12.17 1.39
C ARG A 229 -5.97 12.84 2.76
N ALA A 230 -4.87 12.88 3.50
CA ALA A 230 -4.78 13.61 4.76
C ALA A 230 -3.35 14.05 5.03
N VAL A 231 -3.21 15.15 5.78
CA VAL A 231 -1.92 15.66 6.27
C VAL A 231 -2.09 16.01 7.74
N SER A 232 -1.13 15.62 8.56
CA SER A 232 -1.09 16.02 9.97
C SER A 232 0.31 16.44 10.34
N GLY A 233 0.44 17.46 11.17
CA GLY A 233 1.69 17.88 11.81
C GLY A 233 1.56 17.77 13.34
N LYS A 234 2.45 17.00 13.97
CA LYS A 234 2.52 16.88 15.43
C LYS A 234 3.96 16.68 15.86
N LYS A 235 4.38 17.39 16.90
CA LYS A 235 5.75 17.27 17.47
C LYS A 235 6.88 17.48 16.45
N GLY A 236 6.73 18.44 15.53
CA GLY A 236 7.74 18.70 14.49
C GLY A 236 7.75 17.72 13.31
N ARG A 237 6.92 16.66 13.35
CA ARG A 237 6.81 15.68 12.26
C ARG A 237 5.56 15.92 11.43
N ARG A 238 5.65 15.67 10.12
CA ARG A 238 4.52 15.68 9.20
C ARG A 238 4.19 14.26 8.73
N LEU A 239 2.92 13.88 8.82
CA LEU A 239 2.39 12.63 8.28
C LEU A 239 1.58 12.95 7.03
N TYR A 240 1.94 12.33 5.92
CA TYR A 240 1.22 12.44 4.66
C TYR A 240 0.56 11.11 4.32
N VAL A 241 -0.66 11.17 3.83
CA VAL A 241 -1.45 10.01 3.40
C VAL A 241 -2.02 10.31 2.03
N ASN A 242 -2.03 9.32 1.19
CA ASN A 242 -2.69 9.33 -0.12
C ASN A 242 -3.81 8.29 -0.19
#